data_8f9296e6c8cfb03ee28f4c0a2d3aa2c1
#
_entry.id   8f9296e6c8cfb03ee28f4c0a2d3aa2c1
#
_cell.length_a   1.000
_cell.length_b   1.000
_cell.length_c   1.000
_cell.angle_alpha   90.00
_cell.angle_beta   90.00
_cell.angle_gamma   90.00
#
_symmetry.space_group_name_H-M   'P 1'
#
loop_
_entity.id
_entity.type
_entity.pdbx_description
1 polymer ?
#
loop_
_entity_poly.entity_id
_entity_poly.type
_entity_poly.pdbx_seq_one_letter_code
_entity_poly.pdbx_strand_id
1 'polypeptide(L)'
;MTTNGAGGTGNKDHVPTIASLSHRLIGSFGTIVGCVNSLVVPPALLRWVAGIDVVTAAGSAAVDVPDHATTLLLRSDKRELIVMGPRTRAAYHVGASGHSCVRVRMRPGRAQALLGRPLRDLADRILPLRELPGLDVDQLAADPIAALEEAWADRPEPQERLEEAAHLLAGATVATTAARLHISERRLHTLFTAGTGLSPKHFARIHRVRTVLAADAGRWSDIAATAGYYDQSHMTAEFRHFMGVPPAAFTAGQRPAATSCTA
;
A
#
# COMPACT_ATOMS: atom_id res chain seq x y z
N MET A 1 39.45 26.66 -50.81
CA MET A 1 38.55 25.96 -51.75
C MET A 1 37.86 24.90 -50.98
N THR A 2 36.63 25.19 -50.71
CA THR A 2 35.43 24.33 -50.88
C THR A 2 35.36 23.12 -49.94
N THR A 3 34.37 22.83 -49.22
CA THR A 3 32.97 23.12 -49.02
C THR A 3 32.43 22.02 -48.12
N ASN A 4 31.70 22.40 -47.13
CA ASN A 4 30.31 22.01 -46.88
C ASN A 4 29.95 20.54 -46.69
N GLY A 5 29.25 20.30 -45.63
CA GLY A 5 28.37 19.16 -45.44
C GLY A 5 27.68 19.23 -44.11
N ALA A 6 26.58 19.95 -44.10
CA ALA A 6 25.64 19.97 -42.98
C ALA A 6 24.83 18.66 -42.91
N GLY A 7 24.30 18.35 -41.76
CA GLY A 7 23.08 17.57 -41.75
C GLY A 7 22.96 16.54 -40.65
N GLY A 8 21.95 16.68 -39.87
CA GLY A 8 21.30 15.55 -39.21
C GLY A 8 21.16 15.66 -37.71
N THR A 9 20.34 16.57 -37.28
CA THR A 9 19.70 16.53 -35.98
C THR A 9 18.81 15.27 -35.86
N GLY A 10 19.27 14.28 -35.17
CA GLY A 10 18.46 13.19 -34.72
C GLY A 10 18.15 13.38 -33.24
N ASN A 11 17.04 14.02 -32.94
CA ASN A 11 16.44 14.02 -31.61
C ASN A 11 16.03 12.58 -31.32
N LYS A 12 16.87 11.83 -30.61
CA LYS A 12 16.48 10.53 -30.02
C LYS A 12 15.85 10.84 -28.68
N ASP A 13 14.55 10.68 -28.67
CA ASP A 13 13.72 10.68 -27.50
C ASP A 13 14.39 9.93 -26.37
N HIS A 14 14.74 10.68 -25.34
CA HIS A 14 15.37 10.14 -24.14
C HIS A 14 14.25 9.53 -23.28
N VAL A 15 13.95 8.26 -23.56
CA VAL A 15 13.19 7.42 -22.62
C VAL A 15 14.03 7.34 -21.35
N PRO A 16 13.53 7.79 -20.19
CA PRO A 16 14.31 7.72 -18.97
C PRO A 16 14.60 6.26 -18.66
N THR A 17 15.89 5.92 -18.61
CA THR A 17 16.38 4.61 -18.20
C THR A 17 15.88 4.33 -16.78
N ILE A 18 15.02 3.34 -16.66
CA ILE A 18 14.54 2.82 -15.37
C ILE A 18 15.75 2.20 -14.68
N ALA A 19 16.28 2.88 -13.68
CA ALA A 19 17.30 2.31 -12.80
C ALA A 19 16.67 1.15 -12.04
N SER A 20 17.02 -0.06 -12.44
CA SER A 20 16.70 -1.30 -11.73
C SER A 20 17.40 -1.29 -10.37
N LEU A 21 16.71 -0.77 -9.37
CA LEU A 21 17.05 -0.97 -7.98
C LEU A 21 16.47 -2.30 -7.55
N SER A 22 17.28 -3.36 -7.72
CA SER A 22 17.04 -4.68 -7.11
C SER A 22 17.18 -4.57 -5.59
N HIS A 23 16.26 -3.87 -4.95
CA HIS A 23 16.18 -3.90 -3.50
C HIS A 23 15.32 -5.10 -3.10
N ARG A 24 15.95 -6.07 -2.43
CA ARG A 24 15.30 -7.07 -1.58
C ARG A 24 14.64 -6.36 -0.40
N LEU A 25 13.67 -5.52 -0.66
CA LEU A 25 12.92 -4.84 0.36
C LEU A 25 11.45 -5.18 0.14
N ILE A 26 10.77 -5.39 1.22
CA ILE A 26 9.33 -5.34 1.30
C ILE A 26 8.92 -4.12 0.48
N GLY A 27 8.41 -4.29 -0.73
CA GLY A 27 7.93 -3.19 -1.56
C GLY A 27 6.94 -2.35 -0.76
N SER A 28 6.67 -1.12 -1.14
CA SER A 28 5.75 -0.19 -0.45
C SER A 28 4.44 -0.83 0.00
N PHE A 29 4.09 -1.98 -0.57
CA PHE A 29 2.87 -2.76 -0.36
C PHE A 29 3.04 -4.04 0.46
N GLY A 30 4.26 -4.39 0.88
CA GLY A 30 4.46 -5.51 1.80
C GLY A 30 4.14 -6.90 1.24
N THR A 31 4.11 -7.08 -0.07
CA THR A 31 4.02 -8.41 -0.68
C THR A 31 5.42 -8.86 -1.10
N ILE A 32 5.84 -10.01 -0.59
CA ILE A 32 7.13 -10.62 -0.96
C ILE A 32 6.84 -11.67 -2.03
N VAL A 33 6.71 -11.27 -3.30
CA VAL A 33 6.69 -12.22 -4.43
C VAL A 33 6.88 -11.53 -5.76
N GLY A 34 7.71 -12.10 -6.61
CA GLY A 34 7.87 -11.69 -7.99
C GLY A 34 8.67 -10.38 -8.17
N CYS A 35 8.70 -9.91 -9.39
CA CYS A 35 9.23 -8.59 -9.71
C CYS A 35 8.17 -7.54 -9.33
N VAL A 36 8.53 -6.64 -8.42
CA VAL A 36 7.74 -5.45 -8.10
C VAL A 36 8.44 -4.27 -8.73
N ASN A 37 7.73 -3.58 -9.62
CA ASN A 37 8.15 -2.32 -10.21
C ASN A 37 7.32 -1.20 -9.60
N SER A 38 7.89 -0.45 -8.66
CA SER A 38 7.25 0.70 -8.05
C SER A 38 7.38 1.90 -8.97
N LEU A 39 6.24 2.49 -9.33
CA LEU A 39 6.19 3.68 -10.16
C LEU A 39 6.32 4.93 -9.30
N VAL A 40 6.96 5.95 -9.85
CA VAL A 40 6.99 7.27 -9.20
C VAL A 40 5.61 7.88 -9.27
N VAL A 41 5.03 8.20 -8.12
CA VAL A 41 3.71 8.84 -8.04
C VAL A 41 3.86 10.33 -8.36
N PRO A 42 3.23 10.84 -9.44
CA PRO A 42 3.32 12.24 -9.79
C PRO A 42 2.63 13.14 -8.76
N PRO A 43 3.02 14.43 -8.68
CA PRO A 43 2.44 15.37 -7.71
C PRO A 43 0.91 15.45 -7.75
N ALA A 44 0.31 15.38 -8.93
CA ALA A 44 -1.14 15.41 -9.12
C ALA A 44 -1.87 14.26 -8.41
N LEU A 45 -1.24 13.08 -8.31
CA LEU A 45 -1.79 11.91 -7.67
C LEU A 45 -1.44 11.77 -6.18
N LEU A 46 -0.45 12.51 -5.67
CA LEU A 46 -0.01 12.39 -4.27
C LEU A 46 -1.13 12.66 -3.25
N ARG A 47 -2.13 13.45 -3.61
CA ARG A 47 -3.30 13.70 -2.76
C ARG A 47 -4.22 12.48 -2.60
N TRP A 48 -4.16 11.52 -3.54
CA TRP A 48 -5.01 10.32 -3.58
C TRP A 48 -4.25 9.05 -3.21
N VAL A 49 -3.01 8.94 -3.67
CA VAL A 49 -2.26 7.70 -3.78
C VAL A 49 -1.01 7.76 -2.91
N ALA A 50 -0.78 6.70 -2.15
CA ALA A 50 0.45 6.53 -1.37
C ALA A 50 1.52 5.74 -2.15
N GLY A 51 1.14 5.03 -3.22
CA GLY A 51 2.06 4.28 -4.06
C GLY A 51 1.34 3.54 -5.18
N ILE A 52 2.05 3.27 -6.26
CA ILE A 52 1.61 2.49 -7.41
C ILE A 52 2.68 1.44 -7.70
N ASP A 53 2.31 0.17 -7.73
CA ASP A 53 3.20 -0.92 -8.08
C ASP A 53 2.65 -1.75 -9.24
N VAL A 54 3.52 -2.14 -10.15
CA VAL A 54 3.25 -3.19 -11.13
C VAL A 54 3.94 -4.46 -10.61
N VAL A 55 3.15 -5.48 -10.32
CA VAL A 55 3.62 -6.74 -9.74
C VAL A 55 3.45 -7.87 -10.73
N THR A 56 4.52 -8.59 -11.00
CA THR A 56 4.47 -9.82 -11.82
C THR A 56 4.74 -11.02 -10.92
N ALA A 57 3.78 -11.93 -10.84
CA ALA A 57 3.88 -13.10 -9.98
C ALA A 57 4.90 -14.11 -10.54
N ALA A 58 5.81 -14.58 -9.69
CA ALA A 58 6.87 -15.53 -10.06
C ALA A 58 6.55 -16.99 -9.71
N GLY A 59 5.33 -17.32 -9.34
CA GLY A 59 4.94 -18.70 -9.00
C GLY A 59 5.51 -19.22 -7.68
N SER A 60 5.95 -18.33 -6.80
CA SER A 60 6.53 -18.66 -5.50
C SER A 60 5.59 -18.33 -4.34
N ALA A 61 5.96 -18.81 -3.14
CA ALA A 61 5.26 -18.47 -1.92
C ALA A 61 5.26 -16.96 -1.69
N ALA A 62 4.08 -16.41 -1.41
CA ALA A 62 3.82 -15.00 -1.22
C ALA A 62 3.39 -14.72 0.21
N VAL A 63 3.75 -13.55 0.71
CA VAL A 63 3.17 -13.02 1.93
C VAL A 63 2.61 -11.63 1.69
N ASP A 64 1.34 -11.48 1.94
CA ASP A 64 0.71 -10.18 2.06
C ASP A 64 0.74 -9.77 3.53
N VAL A 65 1.58 -8.80 3.85
CA VAL A 65 1.71 -8.31 5.24
C VAL A 65 0.50 -7.47 5.66
N PRO A 66 0.27 -7.28 6.97
CA PRO A 66 -0.77 -6.37 7.46
C PRO A 66 -0.61 -4.98 6.85
N ASP A 67 -1.70 -4.42 6.37
CA ASP A 67 -1.73 -3.07 5.79
C ASP A 67 -2.98 -2.32 6.23
N HIS A 68 -2.80 -1.07 6.62
CA HIS A 68 -3.90 -0.19 7.00
C HIS A 68 -4.53 0.56 5.83
N ALA A 69 -3.98 0.43 4.62
CA ALA A 69 -4.51 1.08 3.43
C ALA A 69 -5.53 0.22 2.71
N THR A 70 -6.47 0.87 2.05
CA THR A 70 -7.27 0.26 0.99
C THR A 70 -6.47 0.31 -0.31
N THR A 71 -6.49 -0.78 -1.07
CA THR A 71 -5.76 -0.92 -2.34
C THR A 71 -6.74 -1.23 -3.46
N LEU A 72 -6.63 -0.50 -4.56
CA LEU A 72 -7.22 -0.91 -5.83
C LEU A 72 -6.23 -1.85 -6.51
N LEU A 73 -6.70 -2.98 -7.00
CA LEU A 73 -5.91 -3.96 -7.70
C LEU A 73 -6.56 -4.26 -9.03
N LEU A 74 -5.83 -4.02 -10.12
CA LEU A 74 -6.19 -4.47 -11.44
C LEU A 74 -5.46 -5.78 -11.76
N ARG A 75 -6.19 -6.84 -12.00
CA ARG A 75 -5.67 -8.08 -12.56
C ARG A 75 -5.64 -7.96 -14.07
N SER A 76 -4.45 -7.80 -14.64
CA SER A 76 -4.30 -7.53 -16.08
C SER A 76 -4.76 -8.70 -16.95
N ASP A 77 -4.58 -9.94 -16.48
CA ASP A 77 -4.96 -11.18 -17.17
C ASP A 77 -6.49 -11.35 -17.30
N LYS A 78 -7.25 -10.92 -16.29
CA LYS A 78 -8.71 -11.04 -16.24
C LYS A 78 -9.44 -9.73 -16.54
N ARG A 79 -8.72 -8.63 -16.70
CA ARG A 79 -9.27 -7.27 -16.78
C ARG A 79 -10.25 -6.98 -15.64
N GLU A 80 -9.92 -7.48 -14.47
CA GLU A 80 -10.75 -7.39 -13.28
C GLU A 80 -10.18 -6.38 -12.32
N LEU A 81 -10.96 -5.35 -12.02
CA LEU A 81 -10.66 -4.39 -10.98
C LEU A 81 -11.27 -4.88 -9.67
N ILE A 82 -10.48 -4.92 -8.63
CA ILE A 82 -10.90 -5.30 -7.29
C ILE A 82 -10.47 -4.26 -6.27
N VAL A 83 -11.22 -4.14 -5.20
CA VAL A 83 -10.84 -3.36 -4.03
C VAL A 83 -10.47 -4.31 -2.90
N MET A 84 -9.29 -4.13 -2.37
CA MET A 84 -8.79 -4.82 -1.18
C MET A 84 -8.87 -3.86 -0.01
N GLY A 85 -9.64 -4.22 1.01
CA GLY A 85 -9.67 -3.48 2.26
C GLY A 85 -8.36 -3.57 3.04
N PRO A 86 -8.26 -2.82 4.14
CA PRO A 86 -7.12 -2.95 5.04
C PRO A 86 -7.01 -4.39 5.55
N ARG A 87 -5.78 -4.88 5.60
CA ARG A 87 -5.49 -6.25 6.03
C ARG A 87 -5.02 -6.24 7.48
N THR A 88 -5.77 -6.93 8.33
CA THR A 88 -5.51 -6.93 9.77
C THR A 88 -4.48 -8.00 10.18
N ARG A 89 -4.21 -9.00 9.34
CA ARG A 89 -3.20 -10.06 9.56
C ARG A 89 -2.47 -10.39 8.28
N ALA A 90 -1.28 -10.96 8.41
CA ALA A 90 -0.57 -11.51 7.28
C ALA A 90 -1.30 -12.69 6.65
N ALA A 91 -1.34 -12.73 5.32
CA ALA A 91 -1.81 -13.87 4.55
C ALA A 91 -0.63 -14.48 3.79
N TYR A 92 -0.50 -15.80 3.88
CA TYR A 92 0.54 -16.59 3.22
C TYR A 92 -0.12 -17.45 2.15
N HIS A 93 0.33 -17.30 0.92
CA HIS A 93 -0.27 -18.03 -0.21
C HIS A 93 0.80 -18.41 -1.24
N VAL A 94 0.47 -19.34 -2.11
CA VAL A 94 1.27 -19.65 -3.29
C VAL A 94 0.64 -18.95 -4.46
N GLY A 95 1.37 -18.01 -5.06
CA GLY A 95 0.92 -17.28 -6.24
C GLY A 95 1.01 -18.14 -7.49
N ALA A 96 0.04 -17.99 -8.39
CA ALA A 96 0.17 -18.55 -9.74
C ALA A 96 1.18 -17.72 -10.54
N SER A 97 2.04 -18.40 -11.32
CA SER A 97 3.07 -17.75 -12.14
C SER A 97 2.45 -17.03 -13.35
N GLY A 98 3.11 -15.96 -13.80
CA GLY A 98 2.81 -15.30 -15.08
C GLY A 98 1.69 -14.27 -15.04
N HIS A 99 1.06 -14.03 -13.89
CA HIS A 99 0.04 -12.98 -13.76
C HIS A 99 0.66 -11.65 -13.41
N SER A 100 0.22 -10.60 -14.10
CA SER A 100 0.59 -9.22 -13.79
C SER A 100 -0.60 -8.49 -13.17
N CYS A 101 -0.33 -7.64 -12.20
CA CYS A 101 -1.33 -6.79 -11.59
C CYS A 101 -0.78 -5.38 -11.32
N VAL A 102 -1.64 -4.38 -11.48
CA VAL A 102 -1.39 -3.01 -11.05
C VAL A 102 -2.02 -2.80 -9.68
N ARG A 103 -1.23 -2.37 -8.72
CA ARG A 103 -1.66 -2.06 -7.36
C ARG A 103 -1.60 -0.57 -7.11
N VAL A 104 -2.71 0.02 -6.72
CA VAL A 104 -2.81 1.44 -6.36
C VAL A 104 -3.16 1.53 -4.88
N ARG A 105 -2.19 1.90 -4.07
CA ARG A 105 -2.36 2.04 -2.62
C ARG A 105 -2.92 3.42 -2.29
N MET A 106 -4.11 3.46 -1.73
CA MET A 106 -4.80 4.71 -1.40
C MET A 106 -4.29 5.32 -0.09
N ARG A 107 -4.26 6.64 -0.03
CA ARG A 107 -4.06 7.34 1.26
C ARG A 107 -5.27 7.17 2.17
N PRO A 108 -5.11 7.32 3.50
CA PRO A 108 -6.21 7.20 4.45
C PRO A 108 -7.39 8.13 4.09
N GLY A 109 -8.60 7.56 4.05
CA GLY A 109 -9.83 8.29 3.72
C GLY A 109 -10.12 8.47 2.22
N ARG A 110 -9.14 8.28 1.34
CA ARG A 110 -9.31 8.54 -0.10
C ARG A 110 -10.18 7.48 -0.77
N ALA A 111 -10.06 6.24 -0.37
CA ALA A 111 -10.87 5.16 -0.91
C ALA A 111 -12.37 5.35 -0.61
N GLN A 112 -12.74 5.91 0.55
CA GLN A 112 -14.13 6.26 0.85
C GLN A 112 -14.69 7.28 -0.14
N ALA A 113 -13.92 8.32 -0.45
CA ALA A 113 -14.32 9.36 -1.40
C ALA A 113 -14.47 8.80 -2.83
N LEU A 114 -13.62 7.84 -3.22
CA LEU A 114 -13.70 7.20 -4.54
C LEU A 114 -14.86 6.21 -4.66
N LEU A 115 -15.08 5.40 -3.63
CA LEU A 115 -16.09 4.34 -3.64
C LEU A 115 -17.49 4.85 -3.28
N GLY A 116 -17.63 6.09 -2.79
CA GLY A 116 -18.89 6.71 -2.41
C GLY A 116 -19.60 6.06 -1.22
N ARG A 117 -18.89 5.21 -0.44
CA ARG A 117 -19.46 4.48 0.68
C ARG A 117 -18.48 4.32 1.85
N PRO A 118 -18.98 4.14 3.08
CA PRO A 118 -18.12 3.84 4.23
C PRO A 118 -17.35 2.53 4.07
N LEU A 119 -16.10 2.51 4.55
CA LEU A 119 -15.20 1.36 4.40
C LEU A 119 -15.26 0.36 5.58
N ARG A 120 -16.17 0.56 6.54
CA ARG A 120 -16.26 -0.22 7.78
C ARG A 120 -16.33 -1.75 7.58
N ASP A 121 -16.87 -2.17 6.44
CA ASP A 121 -17.07 -3.58 6.12
C ASP A 121 -16.02 -4.12 5.13
N LEU A 122 -14.96 -3.35 4.86
CA LEU A 122 -13.90 -3.74 3.92
C LEU A 122 -12.69 -4.39 4.59
N ALA A 123 -12.52 -4.28 5.90
CA ALA A 123 -11.38 -4.88 6.59
C ALA A 123 -11.32 -6.40 6.32
N ASP A 124 -10.15 -6.89 5.91
CA ASP A 124 -9.88 -8.27 5.51
C ASP A 124 -10.76 -8.81 4.36
N ARG A 125 -11.34 -7.93 3.57
CA ARG A 125 -12.16 -8.30 2.42
C ARG A 125 -11.54 -7.87 1.09
N ILE A 126 -11.81 -8.70 0.11
CA ILE A 126 -11.52 -8.45 -1.31
C ILE A 126 -12.87 -8.45 -2.03
N LEU A 127 -13.19 -7.35 -2.71
CA LEU A 127 -14.45 -7.20 -3.40
C LEU A 127 -14.20 -6.86 -4.88
N PRO A 128 -14.87 -7.54 -5.82
CA PRO A 128 -14.83 -7.14 -7.21
C PRO A 128 -15.47 -5.76 -7.37
N LEU A 129 -14.83 -4.92 -8.16
CA LEU A 129 -15.30 -3.59 -8.49
C LEU A 129 -15.63 -3.59 -9.98
N ARG A 130 -16.92 -3.57 -10.31
CA ARG A 130 -17.35 -3.64 -11.70
C ARG A 130 -16.95 -2.38 -12.48
N GLU A 131 -17.09 -1.23 -11.82
CA GLU A 131 -16.78 0.07 -12.39
C GLU A 131 -16.26 1.01 -11.29
N LEU A 132 -15.31 1.84 -11.65
CA LEU A 132 -14.95 3.02 -10.89
C LEU A 132 -15.15 4.21 -11.84
N PRO A 133 -16.08 5.15 -11.54
CA PRO A 133 -16.39 6.24 -12.44
C PRO A 133 -15.14 7.01 -12.89
N GLY A 134 -14.98 7.16 -14.19
CA GLY A 134 -13.86 7.83 -14.82
C GLY A 134 -12.58 7.01 -14.95
N LEU A 135 -12.54 5.75 -14.50
CA LEU A 135 -11.36 4.89 -14.63
C LEU A 135 -11.58 3.84 -15.71
N ASP A 136 -10.80 3.93 -16.79
CA ASP A 136 -10.72 2.92 -17.83
C ASP A 136 -9.75 1.81 -17.43
N VAL A 137 -10.22 0.57 -17.44
CA VAL A 137 -9.45 -0.61 -17.01
C VAL A 137 -8.32 -0.94 -17.99
N ASP A 138 -8.55 -0.72 -19.29
CA ASP A 138 -7.57 -1.01 -20.32
C ASP A 138 -6.46 0.03 -20.33
N GLN A 139 -6.81 1.29 -20.16
CA GLN A 139 -5.85 2.37 -19.95
C GLN A 139 -5.05 2.16 -18.65
N LEU A 140 -5.71 1.78 -17.55
CA LEU A 140 -5.03 1.47 -16.29
C LEU A 140 -4.02 0.32 -16.43
N ALA A 141 -4.30 -0.66 -17.29
CA ALA A 141 -3.38 -1.75 -17.57
C ALA A 141 -2.18 -1.31 -18.42
N ALA A 142 -2.40 -0.40 -19.37
CA ALA A 142 -1.37 0.08 -20.30
C ALA A 142 -0.50 1.19 -19.70
N ASP A 143 -1.13 2.19 -19.10
CA ASP A 143 -0.47 3.33 -18.43
C ASP A 143 -1.22 3.69 -17.15
N PRO A 144 -0.82 3.10 -15.99
CA PRO A 144 -1.49 3.35 -14.72
C PRO A 144 -1.50 4.81 -14.27
N ILE A 145 -0.46 5.55 -14.62
CA ILE A 145 -0.34 6.95 -14.20
C ILE A 145 -1.31 7.82 -14.97
N ALA A 146 -1.26 7.76 -16.30
CA ALA A 146 -2.16 8.55 -17.16
C ALA A 146 -3.64 8.24 -16.88
N ALA A 147 -3.99 6.97 -16.71
CA ALA A 147 -5.34 6.55 -16.38
C ALA A 147 -5.86 7.14 -15.05
N LEU A 148 -5.00 7.16 -14.03
CA LEU A 148 -5.37 7.70 -12.72
C LEU A 148 -5.42 9.24 -12.72
N GLU A 149 -4.53 9.90 -13.45
CA GLU A 149 -4.55 11.36 -13.60
C GLU A 149 -5.82 11.82 -14.29
N GLU A 150 -6.21 11.18 -15.39
CA GLU A 150 -7.44 11.47 -16.11
C GLU A 150 -8.68 11.18 -15.23
N ALA A 151 -8.75 10.01 -14.62
CA ALA A 151 -9.89 9.61 -13.79
C ALA A 151 -10.13 10.54 -12.59
N TRP A 152 -9.07 11.21 -12.09
CA TRP A 152 -9.16 11.98 -10.83
C TRP A 152 -8.86 13.47 -11.00
N ALA A 153 -8.65 13.95 -12.23
CA ALA A 153 -8.35 15.36 -12.54
C ALA A 153 -9.38 16.32 -11.94
N ASP A 154 -10.66 16.06 -12.18
CA ASP A 154 -11.79 16.92 -11.81
C ASP A 154 -12.44 16.54 -10.47
N ARG A 155 -11.85 15.61 -9.71
CA ARG A 155 -12.43 15.23 -8.42
C ARG A 155 -12.15 16.28 -7.36
N PRO A 156 -13.16 16.60 -6.52
CA PRO A 156 -13.00 17.57 -5.45
C PRO A 156 -11.91 17.13 -4.48
N GLU A 157 -11.20 18.11 -3.90
CA GLU A 157 -10.18 17.87 -2.89
C GLU A 157 -10.73 17.00 -1.75
N PRO A 158 -10.06 15.88 -1.43
CA PRO A 158 -10.50 15.02 -0.35
C PRO A 158 -10.29 15.70 1.01
N GLN A 159 -11.14 15.38 1.97
CA GLN A 159 -11.02 15.90 3.33
C GLN A 159 -9.70 15.44 3.98
N GLU A 160 -8.85 16.38 4.38
CA GLU A 160 -7.52 16.10 4.97
C GLU A 160 -7.59 15.58 6.40
N ARG A 161 -8.68 15.87 7.14
CA ARG A 161 -8.80 15.54 8.58
C ARG A 161 -8.50 14.08 8.91
N LEU A 162 -8.87 13.14 8.03
CA LEU A 162 -8.61 11.72 8.28
C LEU A 162 -7.15 11.37 8.03
N GLU A 163 -6.52 11.99 7.07
CA GLU A 163 -5.09 11.84 6.80
C GLU A 163 -4.25 12.44 7.92
N GLU A 164 -4.63 13.61 8.41
CA GLU A 164 -4.01 14.22 9.59
C GLU A 164 -4.14 13.32 10.82
N ALA A 165 -5.33 12.75 11.06
CA ALA A 165 -5.55 11.77 12.12
C ALA A 165 -4.65 10.54 11.97
N ALA A 166 -4.49 10.01 10.76
CA ALA A 166 -3.64 8.88 10.48
C ALA A 166 -2.15 9.19 10.72
N HIS A 167 -1.72 10.38 10.33
CA HIS A 167 -0.36 10.86 10.59
C HIS A 167 -0.09 11.00 12.09
N LEU A 168 -0.99 11.60 12.84
CA LEU A 168 -0.85 11.72 14.30
C LEU A 168 -0.83 10.35 15.00
N LEU A 169 -1.68 9.40 14.58
CA LEU A 169 -1.75 8.05 15.14
C LEU A 169 -0.50 7.21 14.90
N ALA A 170 0.34 7.58 13.94
CA ALA A 170 1.63 6.92 13.72
C ALA A 170 2.58 7.08 14.92
N GLY A 171 2.47 8.18 15.68
CA GLY A 171 3.36 8.47 16.81
C GLY A 171 2.65 8.88 18.11
N ALA A 172 1.31 8.90 18.15
CA ALA A 172 0.55 9.37 19.31
C ALA A 172 -0.54 8.38 19.73
N THR A 173 -1.03 8.53 20.96
CA THR A 173 -2.18 7.78 21.46
C THR A 173 -3.49 8.27 20.83
N VAL A 174 -4.55 7.46 20.90
CA VAL A 174 -5.90 7.85 20.45
C VAL A 174 -6.39 9.11 21.16
N ALA A 175 -6.19 9.18 22.48
CA ALA A 175 -6.57 10.34 23.28
C ALA A 175 -5.81 11.60 22.86
N THR A 176 -4.49 11.52 22.70
CA THR A 176 -3.66 12.64 22.23
C THR A 176 -4.06 13.09 20.82
N THR A 177 -4.33 12.16 19.93
CA THR A 177 -4.78 12.46 18.56
C THR A 177 -6.11 13.17 18.56
N ALA A 178 -7.09 12.67 19.34
CA ALA A 178 -8.40 13.31 19.47
C ALA A 178 -8.30 14.75 20.02
N ALA A 179 -7.47 14.94 21.06
CA ALA A 179 -7.21 16.27 21.64
C ALA A 179 -6.60 17.24 20.63
N ARG A 180 -5.59 16.81 19.85
CA ARG A 180 -4.95 17.64 18.81
C ARG A 180 -5.90 18.03 17.69
N LEU A 181 -6.83 17.14 17.34
CA LEU A 181 -7.85 17.39 16.32
C LEU A 181 -9.09 18.13 16.85
N HIS A 182 -9.09 18.47 18.14
CA HIS A 182 -10.22 19.12 18.82
C HIS A 182 -11.55 18.36 18.64
N ILE A 183 -11.51 17.02 18.77
CA ILE A 183 -12.69 16.14 18.72
C ILE A 183 -12.65 15.13 19.86
N SER A 184 -13.82 14.52 20.16
CA SER A 184 -13.87 13.42 21.11
C SER A 184 -13.26 12.14 20.52
N GLU A 185 -12.74 11.24 21.39
CA GLU A 185 -12.26 9.91 20.95
C GLU A 185 -13.36 9.12 20.23
N ARG A 186 -14.62 9.23 20.68
CA ARG A 186 -15.78 8.64 20.01
C ARG A 186 -15.93 9.15 18.58
N ARG A 187 -15.79 10.47 18.38
CA ARG A 187 -15.87 11.08 17.04
C ARG A 187 -14.72 10.62 16.16
N LEU A 188 -13.50 10.58 16.72
CA LEU A 188 -12.31 10.05 16.03
C LEU A 188 -12.53 8.59 15.61
N HIS A 189 -13.06 7.74 16.50
CA HIS A 189 -13.36 6.35 16.20
C HIS A 189 -14.37 6.22 15.04
N THR A 190 -15.46 6.98 15.09
CA THR A 190 -16.48 6.95 14.01
C THR A 190 -15.90 7.39 12.67
N LEU A 191 -15.16 8.51 12.65
CA LEU A 191 -14.50 9.05 11.46
C LEU A 191 -13.54 8.02 10.86
N PHE A 192 -12.70 7.44 11.72
CA PHE A 192 -11.65 6.51 11.30
C PHE A 192 -12.23 5.20 10.76
N THR A 193 -13.21 4.63 11.46
CA THR A 193 -13.85 3.38 11.03
C THR A 193 -14.61 3.57 9.71
N ALA A 194 -15.28 4.71 9.54
CA ALA A 194 -15.97 5.00 8.28
C ALA A 194 -14.99 5.18 7.11
N GLY A 195 -13.89 5.91 7.32
CA GLY A 195 -12.97 6.31 6.27
C GLY A 195 -11.84 5.32 5.95
N THR A 196 -11.52 4.41 6.88
CA THR A 196 -10.43 3.43 6.69
C THR A 196 -10.86 1.97 6.83
N GLY A 197 -12.03 1.71 7.44
CA GLY A 197 -12.45 0.36 7.81
C GLY A 197 -11.83 -0.16 9.12
N LEU A 198 -10.95 0.62 9.76
CA LEU A 198 -10.23 0.23 10.98
C LEU A 198 -10.56 1.17 12.15
N SER A 199 -10.48 0.65 13.37
CA SER A 199 -10.43 1.54 14.54
C SER A 199 -9.09 2.27 14.61
N PRO A 200 -9.02 3.48 15.22
CA PRO A 200 -7.75 4.21 15.40
C PRO A 200 -6.67 3.37 16.08
N LYS A 201 -7.04 2.62 17.11
CA LYS A 201 -6.12 1.73 17.83
C LYS A 201 -5.58 0.62 16.94
N HIS A 202 -6.42 0.01 16.11
CA HIS A 202 -6.00 -1.07 15.20
C HIS A 202 -5.07 -0.53 14.11
N PHE A 203 -5.39 0.62 13.55
CA PHE A 203 -4.55 1.32 12.58
C PHE A 203 -3.14 1.58 13.14
N ALA A 204 -3.04 2.17 14.35
CA ALA A 204 -1.76 2.43 15.00
C ALA A 204 -0.94 1.13 15.23
N ARG A 205 -1.61 0.03 15.61
CA ARG A 205 -0.95 -1.27 15.79
C ARG A 205 -0.37 -1.81 14.49
N ILE A 206 -1.14 -1.79 13.39
CA ILE A 206 -0.65 -2.18 12.07
C ILE A 206 0.52 -1.29 11.65
N HIS A 207 0.43 0.02 11.88
CA HIS A 207 1.50 0.95 11.58
C HIS A 207 2.81 0.56 12.28
N ARG A 208 2.78 0.27 13.59
CA ARG A 208 3.96 -0.20 14.34
C ARG A 208 4.56 -1.49 13.78
N VAL A 209 3.71 -2.49 13.47
CA VAL A 209 4.19 -3.74 12.86
C VAL A 209 4.85 -3.48 11.50
N ARG A 210 4.30 -2.59 10.69
CA ARG A 210 4.90 -2.19 9.41
C ARG A 210 6.25 -1.48 9.61
N THR A 211 6.39 -0.66 10.66
CA THR A 211 7.68 -0.04 11.02
C THR A 211 8.72 -1.11 11.37
N VAL A 212 8.34 -2.16 12.12
CA VAL A 212 9.24 -3.29 12.40
C VAL A 212 9.62 -4.05 11.13
N LEU A 213 8.67 -4.25 10.21
CA LEU A 213 8.92 -4.92 8.92
C LEU A 213 9.84 -4.12 7.99
N ALA A 214 9.80 -2.80 8.09
CA ALA A 214 10.62 -1.89 7.28
C ALA A 214 11.99 -1.58 7.93
N ALA A 215 12.22 -2.03 9.15
CA ALA A 215 13.49 -1.80 9.83
C ALA A 215 14.62 -2.63 9.20
N ASP A 216 15.76 -2.00 9.03
CA ASP A 216 17.01 -2.68 8.66
C ASP A 216 17.49 -3.62 9.77
N ALA A 217 18.51 -4.43 9.49
CA ALA A 217 19.10 -5.31 10.47
C ALA A 217 19.63 -4.48 11.66
N GLY A 218 19.22 -4.85 12.88
CA GLY A 218 19.58 -4.16 14.10
C GLY A 218 19.19 -4.96 15.34
N ARG A 219 19.45 -4.37 16.51
CA ARG A 219 19.02 -4.97 17.77
C ARG A 219 17.50 -4.83 17.90
N TRP A 220 16.83 -5.91 18.25
CA TRP A 220 15.37 -5.92 18.40
C TRP A 220 14.86 -4.92 19.44
N SER A 221 15.67 -4.62 20.47
CA SER A 221 15.36 -3.58 21.47
C SER A 221 15.26 -2.18 20.85
N ASP A 222 16.18 -1.87 19.93
CA ASP A 222 16.26 -0.56 19.30
C ASP A 222 15.14 -0.40 18.25
N ILE A 223 14.87 -1.48 17.52
CA ILE A 223 13.72 -1.55 16.60
C ILE A 223 12.40 -1.38 17.36
N ALA A 224 12.26 -2.03 18.53
CA ALA A 224 11.07 -1.90 19.37
C ALA A 224 10.86 -0.45 19.84
N ALA A 225 11.92 0.21 20.31
CA ALA A 225 11.87 1.62 20.72
C ALA A 225 11.49 2.55 19.56
N THR A 226 12.14 2.38 18.39
CA THR A 226 11.83 3.17 17.17
C THR A 226 10.41 2.97 16.70
N ALA A 227 9.88 1.75 16.79
CA ALA A 227 8.51 1.44 16.40
C ALA A 227 7.44 1.84 17.45
N GLY A 228 7.85 2.45 18.58
CA GLY A 228 6.94 2.92 19.62
C GLY A 228 6.37 1.83 20.52
N TYR A 229 7.10 0.73 20.71
CA TYR A 229 6.76 -0.30 21.70
C TYR A 229 7.38 0.02 23.07
N TYR A 230 6.73 -0.46 24.11
CA TYR A 230 7.24 -0.32 25.48
C TYR A 230 8.57 -1.08 25.66
N ASP A 231 8.63 -2.30 25.15
CA ASP A 231 9.81 -3.17 25.16
C ASP A 231 9.80 -4.17 23.99
N GLN A 232 10.89 -4.93 23.87
CA GLN A 232 11.06 -5.96 22.84
C GLN A 232 10.02 -7.11 22.98
N SER A 233 9.62 -7.46 24.20
CA SER A 233 8.67 -8.55 24.46
C SER A 233 7.29 -8.18 23.96
N HIS A 234 6.85 -6.95 24.23
CA HIS A 234 5.60 -6.38 23.71
C HIS A 234 5.63 -6.33 22.16
N MET A 235 6.70 -5.84 21.56
CA MET A 235 6.90 -5.86 20.11
C MET A 235 6.79 -7.28 19.55
N THR A 236 7.51 -8.24 20.14
CA THR A 236 7.52 -9.64 19.66
C THR A 236 6.14 -10.27 19.73
N ALA A 237 5.40 -10.06 20.83
CA ALA A 237 4.05 -10.56 20.99
C ALA A 237 3.07 -9.95 19.95
N GLU A 238 3.13 -8.63 19.76
CA GLU A 238 2.28 -7.94 18.79
C GLU A 238 2.65 -8.34 17.35
N PHE A 239 3.92 -8.38 17.00
CA PHE A 239 4.37 -8.84 15.68
C PHE A 239 3.90 -10.28 15.39
N ARG A 240 4.08 -11.20 16.35
CA ARG A 240 3.60 -12.58 16.22
C ARG A 240 2.08 -12.65 16.04
N HIS A 241 1.33 -11.81 16.71
CA HIS A 241 -0.13 -11.73 16.56
C HIS A 241 -0.53 -11.36 15.13
N PHE A 242 0.18 -10.41 14.50
CA PHE A 242 -0.13 -9.95 13.15
C PHE A 242 0.48 -10.82 12.05
N MET A 243 1.69 -11.34 12.28
CA MET A 243 2.47 -12.08 11.28
C MET A 243 2.44 -13.60 11.43
N GLY A 244 1.89 -14.12 12.52
CA GLY A 244 1.84 -15.56 12.82
C GLY A 244 3.14 -16.13 13.37
N VAL A 245 4.29 -15.46 13.20
CA VAL A 245 5.62 -15.85 13.69
C VAL A 245 6.33 -14.65 14.32
N PRO A 246 7.28 -14.86 15.27
CA PRO A 246 8.04 -13.77 15.84
C PRO A 246 9.00 -13.11 14.83
N PRO A 247 9.46 -11.86 15.07
CA PRO A 247 10.30 -11.10 14.13
C PRO A 247 11.56 -11.86 13.71
N ALA A 248 12.30 -12.44 14.66
CA ALA A 248 13.53 -13.19 14.36
C ALA A 248 13.28 -14.41 13.46
N ALA A 249 12.18 -15.14 13.70
CA ALA A 249 11.80 -16.27 12.86
C ALA A 249 11.39 -15.81 11.45
N PHE A 250 10.66 -14.68 11.36
CA PHE A 250 10.29 -14.08 10.08
C PHE A 250 11.51 -13.66 9.27
N THR A 251 12.50 -13.02 9.91
CA THR A 251 13.78 -12.61 9.27
C THR A 251 14.60 -13.81 8.83
N ALA A 252 14.57 -14.92 9.60
CA ALA A 252 15.19 -16.19 9.24
C ALA A 252 14.45 -16.99 8.13
N GLY A 253 13.38 -16.39 7.54
CA GLY A 253 12.65 -17.04 6.46
C GLY A 253 11.55 -18.00 6.89
N GLN A 254 11.30 -18.17 8.20
CA GLN A 254 10.21 -19.02 8.69
C GLN A 254 8.85 -18.36 8.40
N ARG A 255 7.91 -19.17 7.89
CA ARG A 255 6.57 -18.71 7.52
C ARG A 255 5.54 -19.73 8.02
N PRO A 256 4.34 -19.29 8.42
CA PRO A 256 3.19 -20.20 8.55
C PRO A 256 2.89 -20.93 7.26
N ALA A 257 2.15 -22.03 7.36
CA ALA A 257 1.70 -22.77 6.18
C ALA A 257 0.92 -21.86 5.23
N ALA A 258 1.28 -21.87 3.96
CA ALA A 258 0.59 -21.12 2.93
C ALA A 258 -0.74 -21.80 2.58
N THR A 259 -1.79 -21.02 2.38
CA THR A 259 -3.04 -21.48 1.81
C THR A 259 -2.97 -21.39 0.28
N SER A 260 -3.51 -22.38 -0.41
CA SER A 260 -3.67 -22.31 -1.87
C SER A 260 -4.58 -21.14 -2.20
N CYS A 261 -4.15 -20.22 -3.06
CA CYS A 261 -5.04 -19.25 -3.66
C CYS A 261 -6.04 -20.02 -4.54
N THR A 262 -7.21 -20.31 -4.01
CA THR A 262 -8.36 -20.65 -4.87
C THR A 262 -8.76 -19.37 -5.59
N ALA A 263 -8.59 -19.40 -6.90
CA ALA A 263 -8.83 -18.31 -7.85
C ALA A 263 -10.29 -17.82 -7.83
#